data_97d9fc3b0520de042446b60c39f4adc1
#
_entry.id   97d9fc3b0520de042446b60c39f4adc1
#
_cell.length_a   1.000
_cell.length_b   1.000
_cell.length_c   1.000
_cell.angle_alpha   90.00
_cell.angle_beta   90.00
_cell.angle_gamma   90.00
#
_symmetry.space_group_name_H-M   'P 1'
#
loop_
_entity.id
_entity.type
_entity.pdbx_description
1 polymer ?
#
loop_
_entity_poly.entity_id
_entity_poly.type
_entity_poly.pdbx_seq_one_letter_code
_entity_poly.pdbx_strand_id
1 'polypeptide(L)'
;ETNLIYYQIKKELEEKKKEDQTVNISEYSIDNSSDFDTEEFVRDIFVNGNTLPDVLVCMDEVVTECVYQALIDYNQVGNVDVVGFYYSDVILDAISKGIISSAIALDMEEIGRYSINALEEYSSLGHTSSYYSVGQNVITRKNVGTYRTGANQ
;
A
#
# COMPACT_ATOMS: atom_id res chain seq x y z
N GLU A 1 -1.54 6.70 16.54
CA GLU A 1 -0.12 6.69 16.09
C GLU A 1 -0.01 7.41 14.77
N THR A 2 0.94 8.35 14.70
CA THR A 2 1.12 9.19 13.52
C THR A 2 1.85 8.35 12.46
N ASN A 3 1.15 7.94 11.42
CA ASN A 3 1.76 7.14 10.35
C ASN A 3 2.72 8.01 9.52
N LEU A 4 4.03 7.83 9.75
CA LEU A 4 5.08 8.61 9.08
C LEU A 4 5.03 8.44 7.55
N ILE A 5 4.68 7.24 7.07
CA ILE A 5 4.56 6.94 5.64
C ILE A 5 3.46 7.79 5.00
N TYR A 6 2.31 7.89 5.68
CA TYR A 6 1.20 8.73 5.24
C TYR A 6 1.62 10.20 5.07
N TYR A 7 2.32 10.76 6.08
CA TYR A 7 2.78 12.15 5.99
C TYR A 7 3.77 12.39 4.86
N GLN A 8 4.66 11.45 4.61
CA GLN A 8 5.62 11.55 3.52
C GLN A 8 4.90 11.53 2.16
N ILE A 9 3.99 10.59 1.95
CA ILE A 9 3.22 10.49 0.70
C ILE A 9 2.35 11.74 0.52
N LYS A 10 1.67 12.18 1.56
CA LYS A 10 0.86 13.41 1.52
C LYS A 10 1.68 14.63 1.11
N LYS A 11 2.86 14.79 1.71
CA LYS A 11 3.76 15.89 1.38
C LYS A 11 4.16 15.89 -0.09
N GLU A 12 4.57 14.74 -0.62
CA GLU A 12 4.96 14.59 -2.02
C GLU A 12 3.78 14.87 -2.98
N LEU A 13 2.59 14.39 -2.64
CA LEU A 13 1.39 14.66 -3.42
C LEU A 13 1.02 16.15 -3.41
N GLU A 14 1.13 16.83 -2.27
CA GLU A 14 0.88 18.26 -2.18
C GLU A 14 1.92 19.08 -2.96
N GLU A 15 3.18 18.64 -3.00
CA GLU A 15 4.21 19.27 -3.83
C GLU A 15 3.87 19.10 -5.32
N LYS A 16 3.45 17.91 -5.74
CA LYS A 16 2.98 17.67 -7.11
C LYS A 16 1.76 18.52 -7.48
N LYS A 17 0.82 18.68 -6.57
CA LYS A 17 -0.33 19.57 -6.78
C LYS A 17 0.06 21.03 -6.97
N LYS A 18 1.16 21.50 -6.35
CA LYS A 18 1.69 22.85 -6.58
C LYS A 18 2.30 23.01 -7.97
N GLU A 19 2.94 21.93 -8.48
CA GLU A 19 3.52 21.90 -9.82
C GLU A 19 2.44 21.80 -10.90
N ASP A 20 1.39 21.00 -10.63
CA ASP A 20 0.26 20.78 -11.55
C ASP A 20 -1.06 20.99 -10.81
N GLN A 21 -1.69 22.12 -11.07
CA GLN A 21 -2.96 22.53 -10.44
C GLN A 21 -4.17 21.71 -10.93
N THR A 22 -4.02 20.83 -11.92
CA THR A 22 -5.07 19.91 -12.36
C THR A 22 -5.20 18.71 -11.42
N VAL A 23 -4.20 18.45 -10.59
CA VAL A 23 -4.21 17.36 -9.62
C VAL A 23 -5.12 17.70 -8.43
N ASN A 24 -6.16 16.91 -8.22
CA ASN A 24 -7.03 16.97 -7.06
C ASN A 24 -6.73 15.79 -6.14
N ILE A 25 -6.55 16.08 -4.85
CA ILE A 25 -6.24 15.08 -3.82
C ILE A 25 -7.40 15.06 -2.83
N SER A 26 -7.94 13.86 -2.60
CA SER A 26 -8.93 13.58 -1.55
C SER A 26 -8.35 12.53 -0.62
N GLU A 27 -8.61 12.66 0.67
CA GLU A 27 -8.16 11.74 1.69
C GLU A 27 -9.34 11.00 2.28
N TYR A 28 -9.20 9.69 2.39
CA TYR A 28 -10.17 8.80 3.01
C TYR A 28 -9.54 8.21 4.27
N SER A 29 -10.16 8.47 5.42
CA SER A 29 -9.76 7.83 6.68
C SER A 29 -10.66 6.64 6.93
N ILE A 30 -10.07 5.44 6.89
CA ILE A 30 -10.79 4.19 7.07
C ILE A 30 -10.61 3.74 8.51
N ASP A 31 -11.71 3.42 9.19
CA ASP A 31 -11.66 2.67 10.43
C ASP A 31 -11.50 1.19 10.09
N ASN A 32 -10.30 0.67 10.30
CA ASN A 32 -9.96 -0.73 10.07
C ASN A 32 -10.08 -1.60 11.34
N SER A 33 -11.01 -1.25 12.20
CA SER A 33 -11.29 -2.02 13.43
C SER A 33 -11.86 -3.42 13.13
N SER A 34 -12.47 -3.60 11.96
CA SER A 34 -12.88 -4.90 11.43
C SER A 34 -12.79 -4.92 9.89
N ASP A 35 -12.61 -6.11 9.31
CA ASP A 35 -12.63 -6.31 7.86
C ASP A 35 -13.95 -5.84 7.24
N PHE A 36 -15.05 -6.08 7.95
CA PHE A 36 -16.39 -5.68 7.51
C PHE A 36 -16.52 -4.14 7.37
N ASP A 37 -16.02 -3.38 8.35
CA ASP A 37 -16.08 -1.91 8.31
C ASP A 37 -15.21 -1.38 7.15
N THR A 38 -14.06 -2.01 6.92
CA THR A 38 -13.17 -1.68 5.79
C THR A 38 -13.87 -1.94 4.45
N GLU A 39 -14.51 -3.10 4.27
CA GLU A 39 -15.24 -3.44 3.05
C GLU A 39 -16.41 -2.47 2.82
N GLU A 40 -17.18 -2.15 3.86
CA GLU A 40 -18.30 -1.22 3.75
C GLU A 40 -17.86 0.17 3.34
N PHE A 41 -16.77 0.68 3.94
CA PHE A 41 -16.21 1.97 3.60
C PHE A 41 -15.71 2.02 2.15
N VAL A 42 -14.95 1.00 1.74
CA VAL A 42 -14.43 0.90 0.36
C VAL A 42 -15.61 0.82 -0.62
N ARG A 43 -16.62 0.01 -0.34
CA ARG A 43 -17.85 -0.06 -1.15
C ARG A 43 -18.47 1.32 -1.36
N ASP A 44 -18.54 2.13 -0.32
CA ASP A 44 -19.17 3.45 -0.36
C ASP A 44 -18.45 4.41 -1.32
N ILE A 45 -17.14 4.25 -1.55
CA ILE A 45 -16.40 5.01 -2.56
C ILE A 45 -16.97 4.73 -3.96
N PHE A 46 -17.37 3.48 -4.23
CA PHE A 46 -17.82 3.05 -5.57
C PHE A 46 -19.33 3.20 -5.79
N VAL A 47 -20.14 3.21 -4.73
CA VAL A 47 -21.62 3.14 -4.84
C VAL A 47 -22.29 4.50 -4.73
N ASN A 48 -21.79 5.40 -3.90
CA ASN A 48 -22.53 6.62 -3.50
C ASN A 48 -22.60 7.72 -4.55
N GLY A 49 -22.47 7.41 -5.85
CA GLY A 49 -22.65 8.38 -6.94
C GLY A 49 -21.56 9.45 -7.00
N ASN A 50 -20.49 9.28 -6.26
CA ASN A 50 -19.31 10.12 -6.30
C ASN A 50 -18.59 9.93 -7.65
N THR A 51 -17.97 10.98 -8.14
CA THR A 51 -17.01 10.84 -9.23
C THR A 51 -15.85 9.99 -8.71
N LEU A 52 -15.64 8.83 -9.32
CA LEU A 52 -14.52 7.97 -8.96
C LEU A 52 -13.20 8.69 -9.22
N PRO A 53 -12.20 8.49 -8.36
CA PRO A 53 -10.87 9.03 -8.61
C PRO A 53 -10.21 8.31 -9.80
N ASP A 54 -9.33 8.99 -10.52
CA ASP A 54 -8.53 8.37 -11.56
C ASP A 54 -7.52 7.38 -10.97
N VAL A 55 -7.01 7.67 -9.75
CA VAL A 55 -6.03 6.86 -9.03
C VAL A 55 -6.41 6.72 -7.56
N LEU A 56 -6.37 5.51 -7.05
CA LEU A 56 -6.45 5.20 -5.61
C LEU A 56 -5.06 4.75 -5.10
N VAL A 57 -4.59 5.39 -4.04
CA VAL A 57 -3.38 4.99 -3.32
C VAL A 57 -3.80 4.38 -1.98
N CYS A 58 -3.63 3.07 -1.86
CA CYS A 58 -3.92 2.34 -0.63
C CYS A 58 -2.69 2.36 0.30
N MET A 59 -2.93 2.47 1.59
CA MET A 59 -1.88 2.56 2.62
C MET A 59 -1.82 1.32 3.52
N ASP A 60 -2.61 0.30 3.18
CA ASP A 60 -2.78 -0.91 3.97
C ASP A 60 -3.09 -2.10 3.05
N GLU A 61 -2.67 -3.31 3.46
CA GLU A 61 -2.88 -4.55 2.69
C GLU A 61 -4.36 -4.90 2.56
N VAL A 62 -5.10 -4.87 3.68
CA VAL A 62 -6.53 -5.22 3.70
C VAL A 62 -7.33 -4.25 2.84
N VAL A 63 -7.03 -2.94 2.96
CA VAL A 63 -7.65 -1.91 2.10
C VAL A 63 -7.37 -2.18 0.62
N THR A 64 -6.14 -2.59 0.29
CA THR A 64 -5.77 -2.92 -1.10
C THR A 64 -6.59 -4.08 -1.64
N GLU A 65 -6.79 -5.13 -0.85
CA GLU A 65 -7.61 -6.29 -1.22
C GLU A 65 -9.09 -5.92 -1.36
N CYS A 66 -9.64 -5.12 -0.43
CA CYS A 66 -11.01 -4.62 -0.53
C CYS A 66 -11.23 -3.77 -1.78
N VAL A 67 -10.29 -2.88 -2.13
CA VAL A 67 -10.35 -2.08 -3.36
C VAL A 67 -10.29 -2.98 -4.60
N TYR A 68 -9.41 -3.98 -4.62
CA TYR A 68 -9.35 -4.96 -5.71
C TYR A 68 -10.70 -5.66 -5.91
N GLN A 69 -11.33 -6.13 -4.82
CA GLN A 69 -12.63 -6.79 -4.90
C GLN A 69 -13.72 -5.81 -5.39
N ALA A 70 -13.74 -4.59 -4.88
CA ALA A 70 -14.69 -3.57 -5.28
C ALA A 70 -14.56 -3.20 -6.78
N LEU A 71 -13.34 -3.12 -7.33
CA LEU A 71 -13.14 -2.90 -8.76
C LEU A 71 -13.84 -3.97 -9.62
N ILE A 72 -13.82 -5.21 -9.18
CA ILE A 72 -14.48 -6.32 -9.86
C ILE A 72 -16.00 -6.23 -9.70
N ASP A 73 -16.48 -6.09 -8.47
CA ASP A 73 -17.89 -6.14 -8.12
C ASP A 73 -18.69 -4.98 -8.75
N TYR A 74 -18.06 -3.81 -8.88
CA TYR A 74 -18.66 -2.62 -9.47
C TYR A 74 -18.24 -2.37 -10.92
N ASN A 75 -17.57 -3.35 -11.56
CA ASN A 75 -17.16 -3.27 -12.96
C ASN A 75 -16.32 -2.02 -13.29
N GLN A 76 -15.39 -1.68 -12.39
CA GLN A 76 -14.51 -0.51 -12.52
C GLN A 76 -13.07 -0.87 -12.89
N VAL A 77 -12.81 -2.12 -13.25
CA VAL A 77 -11.50 -2.57 -13.71
C VAL A 77 -11.09 -1.79 -14.97
N GLY A 78 -9.95 -1.13 -14.90
CA GLY A 78 -9.41 -0.29 -15.97
C GLY A 78 -9.96 1.15 -16.00
N ASN A 79 -10.92 1.50 -15.13
CA ASN A 79 -11.42 2.88 -14.99
C ASN A 79 -10.72 3.62 -13.84
N VAL A 80 -10.18 2.90 -12.87
CA VAL A 80 -9.45 3.43 -11.71
C VAL A 80 -8.11 2.72 -11.63
N ASP A 81 -7.03 3.48 -11.63
CA ASP A 81 -5.70 2.95 -11.35
C ASP A 81 -5.50 2.77 -9.85
N VAL A 82 -4.87 1.65 -9.44
CA VAL A 82 -4.62 1.38 -8.02
C VAL A 82 -3.14 1.17 -7.75
N VAL A 83 -2.63 1.92 -6.80
CA VAL A 83 -1.33 1.69 -6.16
C VAL A 83 -1.60 1.09 -4.79
N GLY A 84 -1.32 -0.21 -4.64
CA GLY A 84 -1.50 -0.94 -3.40
C GLY A 84 -0.33 -0.78 -2.43
N PHE A 85 -0.53 -1.26 -1.21
CA PHE A 85 0.51 -1.31 -0.19
C PHE A 85 0.69 -2.74 0.30
N TYR A 86 1.97 -3.15 0.41
CA TYR A 86 2.38 -4.51 0.73
C TYR A 86 1.99 -5.53 -0.35
N TYR A 87 2.03 -6.83 -0.04
CA TYR A 87 1.61 -7.88 -0.98
C TYR A 87 1.14 -9.14 -0.25
N SER A 88 0.07 -9.69 -0.77
CA SER A 88 -0.44 -11.03 -0.48
C SER A 88 -0.56 -11.78 -1.80
N ASP A 89 -0.90 -13.05 -1.75
CA ASP A 89 -1.17 -13.83 -2.97
C ASP A 89 -2.30 -13.19 -3.81
N VAL A 90 -3.30 -12.60 -3.15
CA VAL A 90 -4.42 -11.90 -3.79
C VAL A 90 -3.93 -10.66 -4.55
N ILE A 91 -3.12 -9.81 -3.90
CA ILE A 91 -2.56 -8.60 -4.50
C ILE A 91 -1.61 -8.96 -5.66
N LEU A 92 -0.73 -9.96 -5.49
CA LEU A 92 0.16 -10.43 -6.55
C LEU A 92 -0.62 -10.95 -7.76
N ASP A 93 -1.72 -11.65 -7.53
CA ASP A 93 -2.60 -12.12 -8.59
C ASP A 93 -3.28 -10.96 -9.32
N ALA A 94 -3.80 -9.99 -8.57
CA ALA A 94 -4.41 -8.78 -9.11
C ALA A 94 -3.42 -7.96 -9.96
N ILE A 95 -2.17 -7.81 -9.53
CA ILE A 95 -1.10 -7.16 -10.30
C ILE A 95 -0.80 -7.94 -11.58
N SER A 96 -0.69 -9.27 -11.51
CA SER A 96 -0.39 -10.08 -12.69
C SER A 96 -1.49 -10.01 -13.74
N LYS A 97 -2.75 -9.89 -13.31
CA LYS A 97 -3.92 -9.68 -14.18
C LYS A 97 -4.02 -8.24 -14.70
N GLY A 98 -3.28 -7.29 -14.10
CA GLY A 98 -3.30 -5.88 -14.45
C GLY A 98 -4.53 -5.14 -13.92
N ILE A 99 -5.16 -5.65 -12.88
CA ILE A 99 -6.29 -5.01 -12.18
C ILE A 99 -5.75 -3.99 -11.17
N ILE A 100 -4.67 -4.32 -10.46
CA ILE A 100 -3.87 -3.37 -9.67
C ILE A 100 -2.63 -3.01 -10.50
N SER A 101 -2.32 -1.72 -10.60
CA SER A 101 -1.22 -1.19 -11.41
C SER A 101 0.13 -1.52 -10.79
N SER A 102 0.26 -1.37 -9.49
CA SER A 102 1.47 -1.65 -8.71
C SER A 102 1.17 -1.75 -7.23
N ALA A 103 2.11 -2.30 -6.46
CA ALA A 103 2.11 -2.22 -5.00
C ALA A 103 3.49 -1.83 -4.47
N ILE A 104 3.52 -1.11 -3.36
CA ILE A 104 4.75 -0.75 -2.65
C ILE A 104 4.94 -1.75 -1.51
N ALA A 105 6.07 -2.44 -1.49
CA ALA A 105 6.43 -3.38 -0.44
C ALA A 105 7.70 -2.93 0.28
N LEU A 106 7.74 -3.10 1.59
CA LEU A 106 8.96 -2.93 2.38
C LEU A 106 9.83 -4.18 2.26
N ASP A 107 11.16 -3.99 2.38
CA ASP A 107 12.10 -5.11 2.44
C ASP A 107 12.02 -5.80 3.82
N MET A 108 11.27 -6.89 3.87
CA MET A 108 11.03 -7.63 5.10
C MET A 108 12.28 -8.37 5.59
N GLU A 109 13.19 -8.74 4.69
CA GLU A 109 14.47 -9.36 5.05
C GLU A 109 15.36 -8.32 5.79
N GLU A 110 15.41 -7.10 5.28
CA GLU A 110 16.09 -6.00 5.97
C GLU A 110 15.48 -5.70 7.33
N ILE A 111 14.15 -5.67 7.44
CA ILE A 111 13.46 -5.48 8.72
C ILE A 111 13.88 -6.56 9.72
N GLY A 112 13.86 -7.82 9.31
CA GLY A 112 14.30 -8.94 10.15
C GLY A 112 15.76 -8.78 10.60
N ARG A 113 16.65 -8.50 9.66
CA ARG A 113 18.08 -8.31 9.93
C ARG A 113 18.34 -7.15 10.90
N TYR A 114 17.71 -6.00 10.67
CA TYR A 114 17.88 -4.84 11.55
C TYR A 114 17.28 -5.07 12.93
N SER A 115 16.21 -5.83 13.05
CA SER A 115 15.63 -6.20 14.35
C SER A 115 16.60 -7.03 15.19
N ILE A 116 17.28 -8.00 14.57
CA ILE A 116 18.30 -8.81 15.26
C ILE A 116 19.52 -7.95 15.62
N ASN A 117 20.03 -7.14 14.68
CA ASN A 117 21.16 -6.26 14.96
C ASN A 117 20.87 -5.29 16.13
N ALA A 118 19.66 -4.71 16.17
CA ALA A 118 19.25 -3.83 17.26
C ALA A 118 19.24 -4.55 18.61
N LEU A 119 18.81 -5.80 18.67
CA LEU A 119 18.84 -6.62 19.89
C LEU A 119 20.27 -6.94 20.32
N GLU A 120 21.16 -7.26 19.39
CA GLU A 120 22.58 -7.51 19.67
C GLU A 120 23.29 -6.26 20.19
N GLU A 121 23.06 -5.10 19.54
CA GLU A 121 23.59 -3.81 19.99
C GLU A 121 23.10 -3.48 21.39
N TYR A 122 21.79 -3.59 21.65
CA TYR A 122 21.22 -3.31 22.95
C TYR A 122 21.77 -4.24 24.04
N SER A 123 21.91 -5.51 23.75
CA SER A 123 22.49 -6.50 24.68
C SER A 123 23.96 -6.20 25.02
N SER A 124 24.72 -5.69 24.07
CA SER A 124 26.16 -5.46 24.23
C SER A 124 26.49 -4.07 24.79
N LEU A 125 25.73 -3.05 24.36
CA LEU A 125 26.03 -1.64 24.63
C LEU A 125 25.04 -0.96 25.57
N GLY A 126 23.89 -1.60 25.83
CA GLY A 126 22.78 -1.01 26.60
C GLY A 126 21.96 0.04 25.83
N HIS A 127 22.26 0.25 24.55
CA HIS A 127 21.53 1.15 23.65
C HIS A 127 21.64 0.65 22.21
N THR A 128 20.75 1.12 21.36
CA THR A 128 20.77 0.87 19.90
C THR A 128 20.46 2.14 19.16
N SER A 129 20.61 2.13 17.84
CA SER A 129 20.21 3.23 16.96
C SER A 129 18.71 3.50 17.10
N SER A 130 18.34 4.78 17.14
CA SER A 130 16.93 5.20 17.20
C SER A 130 16.21 5.16 15.83
N TYR A 131 16.93 4.87 14.76
CA TYR A 131 16.42 4.87 13.40
C TYR A 131 17.16 3.89 12.50
N TYR A 132 16.40 3.09 11.76
CA TYR A 132 16.89 2.24 10.67
C TYR A 132 16.11 2.55 9.39
N SER A 133 16.80 2.76 8.29
CA SER A 133 16.17 2.94 6.99
C SER A 133 16.03 1.58 6.31
N VAL A 134 14.82 1.23 5.91
CA VAL A 134 14.49 -0.02 5.22
C VAL A 134 14.24 0.27 3.75
N GLY A 135 14.78 -0.59 2.88
CA GLY A 135 14.53 -0.55 1.46
C GLY A 135 13.05 -0.77 1.14
N GLN A 136 12.64 -0.22 0.00
CA GLN A 136 11.29 -0.41 -0.54
C GLN A 136 11.36 -0.90 -1.98
N ASN A 137 10.43 -1.74 -2.36
CA ASN A 137 10.31 -2.31 -3.68
C ASN A 137 8.96 -1.93 -4.30
N VAL A 138 8.95 -1.62 -5.58
CA VAL A 138 7.72 -1.43 -6.34
C VAL A 138 7.43 -2.71 -7.12
N ILE A 139 6.35 -3.38 -6.76
CA ILE A 139 5.87 -4.58 -7.43
C ILE A 139 4.97 -4.16 -8.57
N THR A 140 5.29 -4.62 -9.77
CA THR A 140 4.56 -4.34 -11.00
C THR A 140 4.36 -5.64 -11.76
N ARG A 141 3.57 -5.59 -12.83
CA ARG A 141 3.41 -6.75 -13.75
C ARG A 141 4.73 -7.31 -14.29
N LYS A 142 5.79 -6.47 -14.36
CA LYS A 142 7.09 -6.89 -14.88
C LYS A 142 7.89 -7.77 -13.92
N ASN A 143 7.71 -7.57 -12.62
CA ASN A 143 8.51 -8.25 -11.59
C ASN A 143 7.67 -9.07 -10.58
N VAL A 144 6.35 -9.09 -10.69
CA VAL A 144 5.46 -9.81 -9.77
C VAL A 144 5.78 -11.29 -9.66
N GLY A 145 6.32 -11.90 -10.72
CA GLY A 145 6.74 -13.31 -10.71
C GLY A 145 7.84 -13.63 -9.70
N THR A 146 8.72 -12.69 -9.38
CA THR A 146 9.81 -12.92 -8.41
C THR A 146 9.29 -13.00 -6.97
N TYR A 147 8.15 -12.38 -6.66
CA TYR A 147 7.53 -12.40 -5.34
C TYR A 147 6.70 -13.67 -5.08
N ARG A 148 6.26 -14.35 -6.15
CA ARG A 148 5.51 -15.63 -6.04
C ARG A 148 6.41 -16.83 -5.75
N THR A 149 7.66 -16.78 -6.16
CA THR A 149 8.61 -17.89 -5.98
C THR A 149 9.23 -17.93 -4.58
N GLY A 150 9.17 -16.86 -3.81
CA GLY A 150 9.65 -16.81 -2.42
C GLY A 150 8.75 -17.50 -1.39
N ALA A 151 7.52 -17.86 -1.75
CA ALA A 151 6.58 -18.55 -0.86
C ALA A 151 6.79 -20.08 -0.78
N ASN A 152 7.77 -20.63 -1.52
CA ASN A 152 8.06 -22.07 -1.59
C ASN A 152 9.48 -22.44 -1.12
N GLN A 153 10.09 -21.62 -0.22
CA GLN A 153 11.34 -22.03 0.46
C GLN A 153 11.16 -22.11 1.96
#